data_d5049c96f3c7ecb41f023c1126569c96
#
_entry.id   d5049c96f3c7ecb41f023c1126569c96
#
_cell.length_a   1.000
_cell.length_b   1.000
_cell.length_c   1.000
_cell.angle_alpha   90.00
_cell.angle_beta   90.00
_cell.angle_gamma   90.00
#
_symmetry.space_group_name_H-M   'P 1'
#
loop_
_entity.id
_entity.type
_entity.pdbx_description
1 polymer ?
#
loop_
_entity_poly.entity_id
_entity_poly.type
_entity_poly.pdbx_seq_one_letter_code
_entity_poly.pdbx_strand_id
1 'polypeptide(L)'
;TIHIVHNNQIGFTTTPKFARSGPHPTDVAKMVAAPIFHVNGDDPEAVVHVARIAVEYRQQFKKDVVIDLVCYRRHGHNEGDEPAFTQPVMYRKIKDQESTRAQYAAQLIAEGVISAAESQQMIDEYTSYLEQAFEATKSYKPNKADWLE
;
A
#
# COMPACT_ATOMS: atom_id res chain seq x y z
N THR A 1 1.80 -9.69 18.68
CA THR A 1 2.14 -9.46 17.26
C THR A 1 1.54 -8.15 16.76
N ILE A 2 2.10 -7.55 15.72
CA ILE A 2 1.46 -6.51 14.92
C ILE A 2 1.04 -7.18 13.61
N HIS A 3 -0.26 -7.16 13.32
CA HIS A 3 -0.82 -7.72 12.10
C HIS A 3 -1.17 -6.57 11.16
N ILE A 4 -0.68 -6.61 9.93
CA ILE A 4 -1.01 -5.62 8.91
C ILE A 4 -1.82 -6.31 7.82
N VAL A 5 -3.05 -5.86 7.64
CA VAL A 5 -3.95 -6.37 6.61
C VAL A 5 -4.00 -5.36 5.46
N HIS A 6 -3.48 -5.72 4.32
CA HIS A 6 -3.57 -4.94 3.10
C HIS A 6 -4.98 -5.11 2.51
N ASN A 7 -5.89 -4.28 2.97
CA ASN A 7 -7.29 -4.27 2.52
C ASN A 7 -7.40 -3.58 1.15
N ASN A 8 -6.96 -4.27 0.12
CA ASN A 8 -6.94 -3.74 -1.25
C ASN A 8 -8.29 -3.85 -1.98
N GLN A 9 -9.34 -4.29 -1.29
CA GLN A 9 -10.72 -4.39 -1.78
C GLN A 9 -10.92 -5.33 -2.98
N ILE A 10 -9.90 -6.12 -3.34
CA ILE A 10 -9.95 -7.08 -4.44
C ILE A 10 -10.63 -8.38 -3.99
N GLY A 11 -11.55 -8.85 -4.79
CA GLY A 11 -12.24 -10.14 -4.64
C GLY A 11 -12.60 -10.75 -6.00
N PHE A 12 -11.84 -10.45 -7.05
CA PHE A 12 -12.11 -10.80 -8.45
C PHE A 12 -13.52 -10.36 -8.88
N THR A 13 -14.46 -11.28 -9.06
CA THR A 13 -15.87 -10.97 -9.40
C THR A 13 -16.70 -10.52 -8.19
N THR A 14 -16.16 -10.67 -6.96
CA THR A 14 -16.90 -10.40 -5.74
C THR A 14 -16.57 -9.00 -5.20
N THR A 15 -17.58 -8.17 -5.04
CA THR A 15 -17.40 -6.84 -4.44
C THR A 15 -17.16 -6.94 -2.93
N PRO A 16 -16.49 -5.96 -2.30
CA PRO A 16 -16.20 -5.98 -0.86
C PRO A 16 -17.42 -6.23 0.02
N LYS A 17 -18.60 -5.71 -0.38
CA LYS A 17 -19.86 -5.88 0.34
C LYS A 17 -20.27 -7.35 0.51
N PHE A 18 -19.95 -8.21 -0.45
CA PHE A 18 -20.33 -9.62 -0.44
C PHE A 18 -19.18 -10.58 -0.16
N ALA A 19 -17.96 -10.04 -0.02
CA ALA A 19 -16.76 -10.85 0.18
C ALA A 19 -16.62 -11.38 1.62
N ARG A 20 -17.34 -10.81 2.57
CA ARG A 20 -17.24 -11.14 4.00
C ARG A 20 -18.52 -10.82 4.75
N SER A 21 -18.68 -11.38 5.94
CA SER A 21 -19.85 -11.16 6.79
C SER A 21 -19.85 -9.82 7.55
N GLY A 22 -18.67 -9.24 7.79
CA GLY A 22 -18.50 -7.93 8.41
C GLY A 22 -18.03 -6.85 7.42
N PRO A 23 -18.08 -5.58 7.79
CA PRO A 23 -17.67 -4.47 6.92
C PRO A 23 -16.15 -4.48 6.65
N HIS A 24 -15.35 -4.99 7.57
CA HIS A 24 -13.89 -5.01 7.45
C HIS A 24 -13.31 -6.43 7.51
N PRO A 25 -12.24 -6.73 6.74
CA PRO A 25 -11.56 -8.03 6.81
C PRO A 25 -10.96 -8.29 8.20
N THR A 26 -10.67 -7.24 8.94
CA THR A 26 -10.08 -7.25 10.27
C THR A 26 -11.07 -7.50 11.40
N ASP A 27 -12.37 -7.60 11.10
CA ASP A 27 -13.40 -7.84 12.13
C ASP A 27 -13.19 -9.14 12.91
N VAL A 28 -12.49 -10.11 12.34
CA VAL A 28 -12.11 -11.35 13.02
C VAL A 28 -11.25 -11.11 14.28
N ALA A 29 -10.49 -10.03 14.32
CA ALA A 29 -9.66 -9.67 15.46
C ALA A 29 -10.46 -9.18 16.68
N LYS A 30 -11.74 -8.85 16.50
CA LYS A 30 -12.66 -8.50 17.61
C LYS A 30 -12.89 -9.69 18.54
N MET A 31 -12.78 -10.93 18.04
CA MET A 31 -12.93 -12.14 18.85
C MET A 31 -11.87 -12.25 19.95
N VAL A 32 -10.68 -11.71 19.73
CA VAL A 32 -9.57 -11.72 20.70
C VAL A 32 -9.36 -10.35 21.36
N ALA A 33 -10.32 -9.43 21.19
CA ALA A 33 -10.29 -8.07 21.72
C ALA A 33 -8.99 -7.30 21.38
N ALA A 34 -8.40 -7.57 20.21
CA ALA A 34 -7.26 -6.82 19.70
C ALA A 34 -7.74 -5.44 19.18
N PRO A 35 -7.06 -4.34 19.51
CA PRO A 35 -7.35 -3.05 18.89
C PRO A 35 -7.09 -3.11 17.39
N ILE A 36 -7.98 -2.45 16.62
CA ILE A 36 -7.92 -2.38 15.17
C ILE A 36 -7.84 -0.92 14.76
N PHE A 37 -6.82 -0.56 13.99
CA PHE A 37 -6.67 0.76 13.39
C PHE A 37 -7.01 0.67 11.91
N HIS A 38 -8.02 1.42 11.47
CA HIS A 38 -8.34 1.57 10.05
C HIS A 38 -7.65 2.83 9.54
N VAL A 39 -6.81 2.70 8.53
CA VAL A 39 -6.06 3.82 7.98
C VAL A 39 -6.12 3.83 6.45
N ASN A 40 -6.24 5.02 5.87
CA ASN A 40 -6.19 5.20 4.42
C ASN A 40 -4.76 5.07 3.92
N GLY A 41 -4.52 4.13 3.01
CA GLY A 41 -3.20 3.90 2.40
C GLY A 41 -2.71 5.05 1.50
N ASP A 42 -3.59 5.96 1.08
CA ASP A 42 -3.21 7.16 0.34
C ASP A 42 -2.77 8.33 1.23
N ASP A 43 -2.77 8.14 2.56
CA ASP A 43 -2.26 9.11 3.53
C ASP A 43 -1.01 8.55 4.25
N PRO A 44 0.21 8.82 3.74
CA PRO A 44 1.44 8.27 4.30
C PRO A 44 1.70 8.71 5.75
N GLU A 45 1.33 9.93 6.12
CA GLU A 45 1.55 10.43 7.48
C GLU A 45 0.64 9.72 8.48
N ALA A 46 -0.64 9.54 8.14
CA ALA A 46 -1.56 8.76 8.96
C ALA A 46 -1.10 7.31 9.10
N VAL A 47 -0.57 6.69 8.03
CA VAL A 47 -0.03 5.33 8.08
C VAL A 47 1.16 5.23 9.04
N VAL A 48 2.11 6.16 8.95
CA VAL A 48 3.26 6.21 9.87
C VAL A 48 2.81 6.46 11.31
N HIS A 49 1.86 7.36 11.51
CA HIS A 49 1.31 7.65 12.85
C HIS A 49 0.67 6.41 13.48
N VAL A 50 -0.19 5.71 12.74
CA VAL A 50 -0.83 4.46 13.20
C VAL A 50 0.20 3.37 13.47
N ALA A 51 1.22 3.25 12.64
CA ALA A 51 2.29 2.28 12.85
C ALA A 51 3.06 2.54 14.17
N ARG A 52 3.34 3.81 14.50
CA ARG A 52 3.95 4.19 15.79
C ARG A 52 3.06 3.80 16.96
N ILE A 53 1.78 4.15 16.93
CA ILE A 53 0.82 3.77 17.98
C ILE A 53 0.77 2.25 18.16
N ALA A 54 0.73 1.50 17.06
CA ALA A 54 0.70 0.04 17.10
C ALA A 54 1.95 -0.56 17.74
N VAL A 55 3.13 0.00 17.43
CA VAL A 55 4.41 -0.41 18.06
C VAL A 55 4.40 -0.09 19.55
N GLU A 56 4.03 1.12 19.94
CA GLU A 56 3.95 1.55 21.34
C GLU A 56 2.98 0.67 22.13
N TYR A 57 1.78 0.45 21.59
CA TYR A 57 0.78 -0.43 22.20
C TYR A 57 1.33 -1.85 22.39
N ARG A 58 1.94 -2.41 21.35
CA ARG A 58 2.54 -3.76 21.41
C ARG A 58 3.66 -3.84 22.43
N GLN A 59 4.49 -2.82 22.53
CA GLN A 59 5.61 -2.80 23.48
C GLN A 59 5.11 -2.60 24.92
N GLN A 60 4.15 -1.75 25.14
CA GLN A 60 3.64 -1.43 26.47
C GLN A 60 2.78 -2.56 27.04
N PHE A 61 1.81 -3.05 26.27
CA PHE A 61 0.80 -3.99 26.76
C PHE A 61 1.12 -5.46 26.46
N LYS A 62 2.11 -5.75 25.59
CA LYS A 62 2.49 -7.10 25.14
C LYS A 62 1.34 -7.88 24.50
N LYS A 63 0.33 -7.17 23.98
CA LYS A 63 -0.85 -7.71 23.31
C LYS A 63 -0.77 -7.55 21.80
N ASP A 64 -1.63 -8.26 21.10
CA ASP A 64 -1.76 -8.13 19.65
C ASP A 64 -2.48 -6.82 19.27
N VAL A 65 -2.15 -6.31 18.10
CA VAL A 65 -2.75 -5.12 17.49
C VAL A 65 -2.85 -5.33 15.99
N VAL A 66 -3.89 -4.79 15.38
CA VAL A 66 -4.17 -4.94 13.95
C VAL A 66 -4.23 -3.59 13.28
N ILE A 67 -3.58 -3.48 12.12
CA ILE A 67 -3.68 -2.34 11.21
C ILE A 67 -4.43 -2.81 9.96
N ASP A 68 -5.58 -2.20 9.69
CA ASP A 68 -6.35 -2.36 8.46
C ASP A 68 -5.94 -1.22 7.50
N LEU A 69 -5.01 -1.54 6.61
CA LEU A 69 -4.52 -0.60 5.61
C LEU A 69 -5.47 -0.63 4.40
N VAL A 70 -6.41 0.31 4.36
CA VAL A 70 -7.39 0.43 3.27
C VAL A 70 -6.71 1.03 2.04
N CYS A 71 -6.64 0.25 0.98
CA CYS A 71 -5.94 0.62 -0.25
C CYS A 71 -6.64 0.03 -1.48
N TYR A 72 -6.00 0.07 -2.63
CA TYR A 72 -6.49 -0.53 -3.86
C TYR A 72 -5.34 -1.05 -4.72
N ARG A 73 -5.63 -1.97 -5.64
CA ARG A 73 -4.69 -2.43 -6.66
C ARG A 73 -4.99 -1.75 -7.99
N ARG A 74 -4.07 -0.93 -8.47
CA ARG A 74 -4.26 -0.16 -9.71
C ARG A 74 -4.45 -1.05 -10.94
N HIS A 75 -3.77 -2.20 -10.99
CA HIS A 75 -3.75 -3.11 -12.15
C HIS A 75 -4.53 -4.41 -11.95
N GLY A 76 -5.46 -4.44 -10.99
CA GLY A 76 -6.35 -5.58 -10.77
C GLY A 76 -5.73 -6.74 -10.00
N HIS A 77 -6.44 -7.88 -10.03
CA HIS A 77 -6.06 -9.04 -9.24
C HIS A 77 -4.93 -9.85 -9.89
N ASN A 78 -4.80 -9.80 -11.22
CA ASN A 78 -3.71 -10.45 -11.94
C ASN A 78 -3.43 -9.74 -13.29
N GLU A 79 -2.30 -10.02 -13.88
CA GLU A 79 -1.79 -9.37 -15.09
C GLU A 79 -2.51 -9.80 -16.38
N GLY A 80 -3.10 -10.97 -16.40
CA GLY A 80 -3.79 -11.54 -17.56
C GLY A 80 -5.26 -11.16 -17.66
N ASP A 81 -5.75 -10.34 -16.73
CA ASP A 81 -7.17 -10.01 -16.65
C ASP A 81 -7.42 -8.51 -16.66
N GLU A 82 -8.43 -8.09 -17.42
CA GLU A 82 -8.88 -6.70 -17.45
C GLU A 82 -9.84 -6.44 -16.28
N PRO A 83 -9.41 -5.74 -15.23
CA PRO A 83 -10.20 -5.60 -14.00
C PRO A 83 -11.49 -4.79 -14.20
N ALA A 84 -11.59 -3.98 -15.25
CA ALA A 84 -12.80 -3.23 -15.57
C ALA A 84 -13.96 -4.13 -16.00
N PHE A 85 -13.70 -5.36 -16.44
CA PHE A 85 -14.77 -6.32 -16.78
C PHE A 85 -15.48 -6.83 -15.54
N THR A 86 -14.77 -7.02 -14.45
CA THR A 86 -15.34 -7.56 -13.19
C THR A 86 -15.76 -6.48 -12.21
N GLN A 87 -15.04 -5.34 -12.18
CA GLN A 87 -15.28 -4.24 -11.25
C GLN A 87 -15.27 -2.87 -11.95
N PRO A 88 -16.22 -2.62 -12.87
CA PRO A 88 -16.19 -1.43 -13.74
C PRO A 88 -16.31 -0.11 -12.96
N VAL A 89 -17.11 -0.06 -11.90
CA VAL A 89 -17.31 1.15 -11.10
C VAL A 89 -16.06 1.49 -10.30
N MET A 90 -15.46 0.48 -9.65
CA MET A 90 -14.22 0.64 -8.88
C MET A 90 -13.09 1.11 -9.77
N TYR A 91 -12.86 0.44 -10.90
CA TYR A 91 -11.74 0.74 -11.79
C TYR A 91 -11.88 2.05 -12.57
N ARG A 92 -13.10 2.52 -12.78
CA ARG A 92 -13.32 3.88 -13.26
C ARG A 92 -12.78 4.93 -12.26
N LYS A 93 -13.07 4.76 -10.97
CA LYS A 93 -12.54 5.63 -9.91
C LYS A 93 -11.03 5.51 -9.76
N ILE A 94 -10.49 4.29 -9.79
CA ILE A 94 -9.04 4.04 -9.67
C ILE A 94 -8.27 4.69 -10.83
N LYS A 95 -8.83 4.66 -12.05
CA LYS A 95 -8.20 5.27 -13.22
C LYS A 95 -8.02 6.78 -13.05
N ASP A 96 -9.01 7.44 -12.47
CA ASP A 96 -9.01 8.89 -12.26
C ASP A 96 -8.27 9.31 -10.98
N GLN A 97 -7.92 8.35 -10.12
CA GLN A 97 -7.21 8.60 -8.87
C GLN A 97 -5.71 8.86 -9.14
N GLU A 98 -5.21 9.97 -8.64
CA GLU A 98 -3.77 10.22 -8.63
C GLU A 98 -3.03 9.22 -7.74
N SER A 99 -1.75 8.99 -8.03
CA SER A 99 -0.94 8.12 -7.19
C SER A 99 -0.71 8.74 -5.80
N THR A 100 -0.57 7.91 -4.76
CA THR A 100 -0.20 8.33 -3.41
C THR A 100 0.98 9.29 -3.41
N ARG A 101 2.02 8.98 -4.22
CA ARG A 101 3.19 9.87 -4.38
C ARG A 101 2.80 11.26 -4.89
N ALA A 102 1.95 11.35 -5.94
CA ALA A 102 1.59 12.63 -6.51
C ALA A 102 0.74 13.46 -5.54
N GLN A 103 -0.22 12.84 -4.87
CA GLN A 103 -1.06 13.49 -3.86
C GLN A 103 -0.21 14.03 -2.70
N TYR A 104 0.70 13.22 -2.17
CA TYR A 104 1.55 13.61 -1.05
C TYR A 104 2.57 14.68 -1.43
N ALA A 105 3.17 14.60 -2.63
CA ALA A 105 4.04 15.66 -3.12
C ALA A 105 3.29 16.98 -3.26
N ALA A 106 2.07 16.97 -3.80
CA ALA A 106 1.24 18.16 -3.92
C ALA A 106 0.92 18.78 -2.55
N GLN A 107 0.62 17.94 -1.54
CA GLN A 107 0.42 18.38 -0.16
C GLN A 107 1.67 19.07 0.39
N LEU A 108 2.84 18.42 0.33
CA LEU A 108 4.09 18.96 0.86
C LEU A 108 4.52 20.27 0.17
N ILE A 109 4.25 20.39 -1.13
CA ILE A 109 4.49 21.63 -1.87
C ILE A 109 3.55 22.73 -1.38
N ALA A 110 2.27 22.44 -1.19
CA ALA A 110 1.28 23.40 -0.70
C ALA A 110 1.59 23.87 0.73
N GLU A 111 2.14 23.00 1.56
CA GLU A 111 2.60 23.30 2.93
C GLU A 111 3.96 24.01 2.97
N GLY A 112 4.65 24.13 1.83
CA GLY A 112 5.97 24.76 1.74
C GLY A 112 7.11 23.94 2.33
N VAL A 113 6.92 22.62 2.50
CA VAL A 113 7.95 21.70 3.03
C VAL A 113 8.99 21.39 1.96
N ILE A 114 8.56 21.23 0.72
CA ILE A 114 9.42 21.05 -0.45
C ILE A 114 8.95 21.96 -1.60
N SER A 115 9.83 22.28 -2.51
CA SER A 115 9.50 22.95 -3.76
C SER A 115 9.09 21.94 -4.86
N ALA A 116 8.40 22.42 -5.89
CA ALA A 116 8.10 21.61 -7.06
C ALA A 116 9.39 21.10 -7.77
N ALA A 117 10.45 21.91 -7.76
CA ALA A 117 11.74 21.54 -8.35
C ALA A 117 12.40 20.40 -7.57
N GLU A 118 12.40 20.44 -6.24
CA GLU A 118 12.92 19.35 -5.40
C GLU A 118 12.12 18.05 -5.59
N SER A 119 10.79 18.15 -5.69
CA SER A 119 9.95 16.99 -5.98
C SER A 119 10.30 16.35 -7.32
N GLN A 120 10.52 17.16 -8.36
CA GLN A 120 10.92 16.65 -9.68
C GLN A 120 12.32 16.04 -9.64
N GLN A 121 13.27 16.69 -8.96
CA GLN A 121 14.62 16.16 -8.80
C GLN A 121 14.63 14.77 -8.16
N MET A 122 13.85 14.55 -7.09
CA MET A 122 13.73 13.23 -6.45
C MET A 122 13.22 12.15 -7.42
N ILE A 123 12.29 12.51 -8.31
CA ILE A 123 11.78 11.59 -9.33
C ILE A 123 12.88 11.23 -10.33
N ASP A 124 13.61 12.23 -10.81
CA ASP A 124 14.65 12.06 -11.83
C ASP A 124 15.82 11.22 -11.28
N GLU A 125 16.24 11.49 -10.04
CA GLU A 125 17.28 10.72 -9.35
C GLU A 125 16.87 9.24 -9.19
N TYR A 126 15.64 8.98 -8.73
CA TYR A 126 15.17 7.61 -8.56
C TYR A 126 14.98 6.89 -9.89
N THR A 127 14.48 7.58 -10.92
CA THR A 127 14.37 7.04 -12.27
C THR A 127 15.74 6.66 -12.81
N SER A 128 16.73 7.54 -12.68
CA SER A 128 18.12 7.25 -13.08
C SER A 128 18.70 6.04 -12.34
N TYR A 129 18.43 5.91 -11.04
CA TYR A 129 18.83 4.75 -10.26
C TYR A 129 18.21 3.44 -10.80
N LEU A 130 16.91 3.45 -11.11
CA LEU A 130 16.23 2.29 -11.69
C LEU A 130 16.75 1.93 -13.07
N GLU A 131 17.04 2.92 -13.93
CA GLU A 131 17.64 2.70 -15.25
C GLU A 131 19.03 2.06 -15.14
N GLN A 132 19.87 2.53 -14.23
CA GLN A 132 21.17 1.93 -13.97
C GLN A 132 21.04 0.48 -13.49
N ALA A 133 20.11 0.20 -12.57
CA ALA A 133 19.85 -1.15 -12.11
C ALA A 133 19.34 -2.05 -13.23
N PHE A 134 18.47 -1.53 -14.10
CA PHE A 134 17.98 -2.27 -15.27
C PHE A 134 19.11 -2.58 -16.27
N GLU A 135 19.98 -1.62 -16.59
CA GLU A 135 21.13 -1.86 -17.45
C GLU A 135 22.09 -2.92 -16.87
N ALA A 136 22.28 -2.92 -15.55
CA ALA A 136 23.12 -3.91 -14.88
C ALA A 136 22.59 -5.35 -15.04
N THR A 137 21.27 -5.54 -15.21
CA THR A 137 20.69 -6.88 -15.43
C THR A 137 21.15 -7.53 -16.73
N LYS A 138 21.51 -6.74 -17.75
CA LYS A 138 21.96 -7.24 -19.05
C LYS A 138 23.27 -8.03 -18.97
N SER A 139 24.12 -7.73 -17.98
CA SER A 139 25.39 -8.39 -17.73
C SER A 139 25.37 -9.35 -16.54
N TYR A 140 24.26 -9.39 -15.81
CA TYR A 140 24.12 -10.22 -14.62
C TYR A 140 24.19 -11.72 -14.97
N LYS A 141 25.05 -12.41 -14.26
CA LYS A 141 25.15 -13.88 -14.33
C LYS A 141 24.92 -14.42 -12.92
N PRO A 142 23.81 -15.15 -12.67
CA PRO A 142 23.56 -15.73 -11.36
C PRO A 142 24.68 -16.72 -11.01
N ASN A 143 25.13 -16.66 -9.78
CA ASN A 143 26.07 -17.64 -9.26
C ASN A 143 25.31 -18.70 -8.42
N LYS A 144 25.95 -19.83 -8.13
CA LYS A 144 25.29 -20.92 -7.39
C LYS A 144 24.87 -20.54 -5.97
N ALA A 145 25.51 -19.55 -5.37
CA ALA A 145 25.16 -19.09 -4.02
C ALA A 145 23.81 -18.36 -4.00
N ASP A 146 23.41 -17.77 -5.12
CA ASP A 146 22.14 -17.03 -5.22
C ASP A 146 20.89 -17.94 -5.13
N TRP A 147 21.07 -19.27 -5.14
CA TRP A 147 20.01 -20.29 -5.13
C TRP A 147 19.98 -21.14 -3.86
N LEU A 148 20.86 -20.84 -2.89
CA LEU A 148 21.07 -21.70 -1.71
C LEU A 148 20.61 -21.05 -0.40
N GLU A 149 19.92 -19.90 -0.42
CA GLU A 149 19.31 -19.26 0.74
C GLU A 149 17.81 -19.52 0.84
#